data_23628753dd1740d874a04804458b8761
#
_entry.id   23628753dd1740d874a04804458b8761
#
_cell.length_a   1.000
_cell.length_b   1.000
_cell.length_c   1.000
_cell.angle_alpha   90.00
_cell.angle_beta   90.00
_cell.angle_gamma   90.00
#
_symmetry.space_group_name_H-M   'P 1'
#
loop_
_entity.id
_entity.type
_entity.pdbx_description
1 polymer ?
#
loop_
_entity_poly.entity_id
_entity_poly.type
_entity_poly.pdbx_seq_one_letter_code
_entity_poly.pdbx_strand_id
1 'polypeptide(L)'
;MFSETVRADAREGDIGMQLGEIAKANPGVAIGSYPFFDPQHGPNTNVVLRARDAQKLALAKSAVEDMLERVRRAQSSSASTSPSHGENRGSSP
;
A
#
# COMPACT_ATOMS: atom_id res chain seq x y z
N MET A 1 -6.38 23.21 -4.26
CA MET A 1 -6.40 21.73 -4.20
C MET A 1 -5.14 21.26 -3.50
N PHE A 2 -5.31 20.32 -2.60
CA PHE A 2 -4.19 19.74 -1.86
C PHE A 2 -3.71 18.46 -2.54
N SER A 3 -2.43 18.16 -2.42
CA SER A 3 -1.82 17.01 -3.06
C SER A 3 -0.77 16.40 -2.14
N GLU A 4 -0.75 15.08 -2.06
CA GLU A 4 0.25 14.33 -1.30
C GLU A 4 0.75 13.18 -2.15
N THR A 5 2.02 12.85 -1.98
CA THR A 5 2.62 11.70 -2.66
C THR A 5 3.20 10.76 -1.61
N VAL A 6 2.85 9.48 -1.73
CA VAL A 6 3.34 8.44 -0.83
C VAL A 6 4.10 7.43 -1.66
N ARG A 7 5.36 7.19 -1.29
CA ARG A 7 6.15 6.12 -1.91
C ARG A 7 5.70 4.78 -1.34
N ALA A 8 5.23 3.91 -2.20
CA ALA A 8 4.64 2.66 -1.75
C ALA A 8 5.67 1.62 -1.29
N ASP A 9 6.85 1.64 -1.87
CA ASP A 9 7.87 0.60 -1.71
C ASP A 9 7.29 -0.78 -2.05
N ALA A 10 6.45 -0.81 -3.08
CA ALA A 10 5.78 -2.01 -3.56
C ALA A 10 5.48 -1.85 -5.04
N ARG A 11 5.26 -2.96 -5.73
CA ARG A 11 4.85 -2.93 -7.12
C ARG A 11 3.38 -2.56 -7.23
N GLU A 12 3.02 -1.93 -8.34
CA GLU A 12 1.64 -1.54 -8.58
C GLU A 12 0.69 -2.73 -8.52
N GLY A 13 1.11 -3.88 -9.06
CA GLY A 13 0.28 -5.08 -9.06
C GLY A 13 -0.02 -5.62 -7.67
N ASP A 14 0.81 -5.30 -6.70
CA ASP A 14 0.63 -5.77 -5.32
C ASP A 14 -0.34 -4.90 -4.53
N ILE A 15 -0.63 -3.69 -5.00
CA ILE A 15 -1.42 -2.72 -4.24
C ILE A 15 -2.62 -2.16 -5.02
N GLY A 16 -2.75 -2.50 -6.31
CA GLY A 16 -3.78 -1.91 -7.16
C GLY A 16 -5.20 -2.12 -6.66
N MET A 17 -5.52 -3.35 -6.24
CA MET A 17 -6.85 -3.67 -5.74
C MET A 17 -7.16 -2.88 -4.46
N GLN A 18 -6.21 -2.85 -3.53
CA GLN A 18 -6.37 -2.15 -2.27
C GLN A 18 -6.53 -0.64 -2.50
N LEU A 19 -5.76 -0.07 -3.43
CA LEU A 19 -5.91 1.34 -3.77
C LEU A 19 -7.29 1.64 -4.34
N GLY A 20 -7.81 0.74 -5.18
CA GLY A 20 -9.15 0.88 -5.73
C GLY A 20 -10.20 0.90 -4.65
N GLU A 21 -10.07 0.06 -3.63
CA GLU A 21 -11.01 0.02 -2.52
C GLU A 21 -10.94 1.28 -1.68
N ILE A 22 -9.73 1.80 -1.43
CA ILE A 22 -9.57 3.04 -0.70
C ILE A 22 -10.18 4.21 -1.48
N ALA A 23 -10.00 4.23 -2.80
CA ALA A 23 -10.59 5.26 -3.64
C ALA A 23 -12.12 5.24 -3.56
N LYS A 24 -12.73 4.06 -3.55
CA LYS A 24 -14.18 3.93 -3.40
C LYS A 24 -14.66 4.44 -2.04
N ALA A 25 -13.90 4.18 -1.00
CA ALA A 25 -14.26 4.61 0.35
C ALA A 25 -14.04 6.10 0.56
N ASN A 26 -13.27 6.76 -0.31
CA ASN A 26 -12.93 8.18 -0.19
C ASN A 26 -13.28 8.92 -1.48
N PRO A 27 -14.56 9.06 -1.82
CA PRO A 27 -14.97 9.59 -3.14
C PRO A 27 -14.55 11.03 -3.38
N GLY A 28 -14.25 11.80 -2.32
CA GLY A 28 -13.75 13.16 -2.47
C GLY A 28 -12.26 13.28 -2.75
N VAL A 29 -11.55 12.16 -2.85
CA VAL A 29 -10.11 12.15 -3.03
C VAL A 29 -9.78 11.39 -4.31
N ALA A 30 -8.99 12.02 -5.19
CA ALA A 30 -8.47 11.36 -6.38
C ALA A 30 -7.18 10.63 -6.01
N ILE A 31 -7.12 9.34 -6.32
CA ILE A 31 -5.94 8.52 -6.00
C ILE A 31 -5.44 7.91 -7.29
N GLY A 32 -4.14 8.12 -7.58
CA GLY A 32 -3.49 7.54 -8.75
C GLY A 32 -2.21 6.85 -8.37
N SER A 33 -1.86 5.82 -9.12
CA SER A 33 -0.61 5.10 -8.93
C SER A 33 0.29 5.32 -10.13
N TYR A 34 1.58 5.56 -9.87
CA TYR A 34 2.56 5.85 -10.89
C TYR A 34 3.75 4.93 -10.69
N PRO A 35 3.82 3.83 -11.45
CA PRO A 35 4.93 2.90 -11.30
C PRO A 35 6.23 3.50 -11.84
N PHE A 36 7.33 3.14 -11.21
CA PHE A 36 8.65 3.55 -11.65
C PHE A 36 9.67 2.49 -11.30
N PHE A 37 10.86 2.59 -11.86
CA PHE A 37 11.94 1.66 -11.58
C PHE A 37 12.99 2.34 -10.72
N ASP A 38 13.25 1.76 -9.55
CA ASP A 38 14.31 2.24 -8.64
C ASP A 38 15.55 1.40 -8.91
N PRO A 39 16.68 2.02 -9.31
CA PRO A 39 17.89 1.26 -9.60
C PRO A 39 18.40 0.41 -8.44
N GLN A 40 18.10 0.79 -7.21
CA GLN A 40 18.56 0.05 -6.04
C GLN A 40 17.58 -1.01 -5.58
N HIS A 41 16.29 -0.77 -5.73
CA HIS A 41 15.24 -1.61 -5.16
C HIS A 41 14.34 -2.28 -6.20
N GLY A 42 14.48 -1.90 -7.48
CA GLY A 42 13.67 -2.47 -8.55
C GLY A 42 12.33 -1.76 -8.70
N PRO A 43 11.31 -2.48 -9.21
CA PRO A 43 9.99 -1.86 -9.44
C PRO A 43 9.37 -1.31 -8.17
N ASN A 44 8.80 -0.11 -8.29
CA ASN A 44 8.18 0.58 -7.16
C ASN A 44 6.98 1.38 -7.66
N THR A 45 6.28 2.05 -6.77
CA THR A 45 5.10 2.82 -7.12
C THR A 45 5.01 4.07 -6.26
N ASN A 46 4.70 5.20 -6.87
CA ASN A 46 4.31 6.40 -6.15
C ASN A 46 2.79 6.50 -6.18
N VAL A 47 2.18 6.73 -5.03
CA VAL A 47 0.75 6.94 -4.91
C VAL A 47 0.51 8.43 -4.71
N VAL A 48 -0.25 9.05 -5.60
CA VAL A 48 -0.54 10.47 -5.54
C VAL A 48 -2.01 10.65 -5.17
N LEU A 49 -2.25 11.44 -4.13
CA LEU A 49 -3.60 11.73 -3.66
C LEU A 49 -3.86 13.23 -3.82
N ARG A 50 -5.05 13.58 -4.29
CA ARG A 50 -5.46 14.97 -4.47
C ARG A 50 -6.88 15.15 -3.94
N ALA A 51 -7.12 16.26 -3.25
CA ALA A 51 -8.44 16.58 -2.75
C ALA A 51 -8.56 18.07 -2.53
N ARG A 52 -9.80 18.57 -2.54
CA ARG A 52 -10.08 19.98 -2.22
C ARG A 52 -10.13 20.19 -0.72
N ASP A 53 -10.37 19.14 0.04
CA ASP A 53 -10.52 19.20 1.49
C ASP A 53 -9.30 18.56 2.12
N ALA A 54 -8.56 19.33 2.93
CA ALA A 54 -7.34 18.85 3.55
C ALA A 54 -7.60 17.71 4.52
N GLN A 55 -8.74 17.71 5.21
CA GLN A 55 -9.07 16.65 6.15
C GLN A 55 -9.37 15.35 5.44
N LYS A 56 -10.11 15.41 4.33
CA LYS A 56 -10.38 14.22 3.52
C LYS A 56 -9.09 13.66 2.94
N LEU A 57 -8.19 14.53 2.51
CA LEU A 57 -6.89 14.11 2.00
C LEU A 57 -6.10 13.39 3.08
N ALA A 58 -6.07 13.93 4.29
CA ALA A 58 -5.33 13.33 5.40
C ALA A 58 -5.88 11.95 5.75
N LEU A 59 -7.20 11.79 5.75
CA LEU A 59 -7.83 10.51 6.04
C LEU A 59 -7.49 9.46 4.97
N ALA A 60 -7.56 9.85 3.70
CA ALA A 60 -7.23 8.94 2.61
C ALA A 60 -5.74 8.57 2.65
N LYS A 61 -4.87 9.54 2.92
CA LYS A 61 -3.44 9.28 3.02
C LYS A 61 -3.15 8.29 4.14
N SER A 62 -3.78 8.46 5.30
CA SER A 62 -3.62 7.54 6.42
C SER A 62 -4.05 6.14 6.04
N ALA A 63 -5.17 6.01 5.32
CA ALA A 63 -5.65 4.70 4.87
C ALA A 63 -4.65 4.04 3.93
N VAL A 64 -4.05 4.82 3.01
CA VAL A 64 -3.04 4.31 2.09
C VAL A 64 -1.80 3.85 2.87
N GLU A 65 -1.33 4.66 3.81
CA GLU A 65 -0.14 4.32 4.59
C GLU A 65 -0.36 3.05 5.41
N ASP A 66 -1.53 2.92 6.03
CA ASP A 66 -1.87 1.72 6.79
C ASP A 66 -1.92 0.48 5.89
N MET A 67 -2.50 0.62 4.72
CA MET A 67 -2.58 -0.49 3.76
C MET A 67 -1.18 -0.90 3.31
N LEU A 68 -0.33 0.08 3.00
CA LEU A 68 1.04 -0.22 2.56
C LEU A 68 1.84 -0.93 3.65
N GLU A 69 1.63 -0.55 4.90
CA GLU A 69 2.30 -1.24 5.99
C GLU A 69 1.84 -2.68 6.12
N ARG A 70 0.55 -2.93 5.95
CA ARG A 70 0.04 -4.32 5.99
C ARG A 70 0.59 -5.16 4.84
N VAL A 71 0.71 -4.57 3.65
CA VAL A 71 1.29 -5.27 2.51
C VAL A 71 2.75 -5.61 2.77
N ARG A 72 3.52 -4.67 3.30
CA ARG A 72 4.93 -4.92 3.61
C ARG A 72 5.09 -6.00 4.67
N ARG A 73 4.23 -6.00 5.69
CA ARG A 73 4.27 -7.03 6.74
C ARG A 73 3.94 -8.39 6.17
N ALA A 74 2.94 -8.47 5.30
CA ALA A 74 2.56 -9.73 4.68
C ALA A 74 3.68 -10.30 3.83
N GLN A 75 4.35 -9.45 3.05
CA GLN A 75 5.47 -9.87 2.23
C GLN A 75 6.66 -10.30 3.06
N SER A 76 6.92 -9.58 4.14
CA SER A 76 8.00 -9.91 5.05
C SER A 76 7.73 -11.24 5.76
N SER A 77 6.49 -11.46 6.20
CA SER A 77 6.10 -12.73 6.81
C SER A 77 6.27 -13.88 5.84
N SER A 78 5.85 -13.71 4.61
CA SER A 78 6.02 -14.74 3.59
C SER A 78 7.49 -15.06 3.38
N ALA A 79 8.33 -14.05 3.35
CA ALA A 79 9.75 -14.25 3.15
C ALA A 79 10.40 -14.98 4.32
N SER A 80 9.93 -14.75 5.53
CA SER A 80 10.50 -15.38 6.73
C SER A 80 9.92 -16.74 7.01
N THR A 81 8.84 -17.13 6.40
CA THR A 81 8.23 -18.43 6.59
C THR A 81 9.02 -19.47 5.92
N SER A 82 9.63 -20.02 6.52
CA SER A 82 10.20 -21.16 5.98
C SER A 82 9.76 -22.29 6.79
N PRO A 83 9.09 -22.32 7.05
CA PRO A 83 8.69 -22.95 7.62
C PRO A 83 8.43 -23.54 8.35
N SER A 84 8.07 -23.31 8.59
CA SER A 84 7.68 -23.76 9.10
C SER A 84 7.12 -24.14 9.63
N HIS A 85 6.78 -23.87 10.04
CA HIS A 85 6.11 -24.29 10.36
C HIS A 85 5.57 -24.61 10.63
N GLY A 86 5.63 -24.55 11.01
CA GLY A 86 5.02 -24.90 11.05
C GLY A 86 4.54 -25.00 11.59
N GLU A 87 4.41 -24.91 11.92
CA GLU A 87 3.84 -25.17 12.20
C GLU A 87 3.35 -25.06 12.53
N ASN A 88 3.14 -24.79 12.96
CA ASN A 88 2.51 -24.89 13.11
C ASN A 88 1.96 -24.85 13.36
N ARG A 89 1.73 -24.52 13.64
CA ARG A 89 1.00 -24.65 13.69
C ARG A 89 0.54 -24.76 13.75
N GLY A 90 0.96 -24.70 14.16
CA GLY A 90 0.48 -24.91 14.01
C GLY A 90 0.20 -24.80 14.07
N SER A 91 0.25 -24.60 14.37
CA SER A 91 -0.02 -24.74 14.17
C SER A 91 -0.28 -24.62 13.98
N SER A 92 -0.19 -24.23 14.21
CA SER A 92 -0.45 -24.37 13.82
C SER A 92 -0.73 -24.44 13.69
N PRO A 93 -0.57 -24.42 14.06
CA PRO A 93 -0.84 -24.65 13.80
C PRO A 93 -1.13 -24.75 13.76
#